data_309c7976796098b524e1b7140f76febd
#
_entry.id   309c7976796098b524e1b7140f76febd
#
_cell.length_a   1.000
_cell.length_b   1.000
_cell.length_c   1.000
_cell.angle_alpha   90.00
_cell.angle_beta   90.00
_cell.angle_gamma   90.00
#
_symmetry.space_group_name_H-M   'P 1'
#
loop_
_entity.id
_entity.type
_entity.pdbx_description
1 polymer ?
#
loop_
_entity_poly.entity_id
_entity_poly.type
_entity_poly.pdbx_seq_one_letter_code
_entity_poly.pdbx_strand_id
1 'polypeptide(L)' 'MGINSENDMSADLQIGPTNLGMVRIYIAGDTIDLPMDFDPDEAEDIAEELRAAAAAARKVGSKGR' A
#
# COMPACT_ATOMS: atom_id res chain seq x y z
N MET A 1 -8.71 5.92 9.98
CA MET A 1 -7.92 5.54 10.45
C MET A 1 -6.86 6.13 11.21
N GLY A 2 -6.49 5.51 12.24
CA GLY A 2 -5.60 6.05 13.22
C GLY A 2 -4.25 6.41 12.68
N ILE A 3 -3.80 5.68 11.70
CA ILE A 3 -2.49 5.93 11.16
C ILE A 3 -2.39 7.30 10.56
N ASN A 4 -3.40 7.67 9.84
CA ASN A 4 -3.38 8.96 9.19
C ASN A 4 -3.43 10.10 10.18
N SER A 5 -4.15 9.89 11.24
CA SER A 5 -4.30 10.98 12.18
C SER A 5 -3.02 11.23 12.93
N GLU A 6 -2.17 10.21 13.05
CA GLU A 6 -0.93 10.40 13.75
C GLU A 6 0.17 10.89 12.86
N ASN A 7 -0.03 10.80 11.59
CA ASN A 7 1.02 11.09 10.64
C ASN A 7 0.65 12.34 9.88
N ASP A 8 1.48 13.33 9.98
CA ASP A 8 1.18 14.57 9.30
C ASP A 8 1.46 14.52 7.83
N MET A 9 2.07 13.46 7.35
CA MET A 9 2.36 13.36 5.96
C MET A 9 1.10 13.02 5.19
N SER A 10 0.94 13.71 4.09
CA SER A 10 -0.17 13.49 3.21
C SER A 10 0.36 12.91 1.93
N ALA A 11 -0.08 11.73 1.57
CA ALA A 11 0.40 11.08 0.37
C ALA A 11 -0.70 10.27 -0.25
N ASP A 12 -0.65 10.20 -1.57
CA ASP A 12 -1.57 9.39 -2.34
C ASP A 12 -0.86 8.13 -2.78
N LEU A 13 -1.58 7.04 -2.81
CA LEU A 13 -1.06 5.78 -3.29
C LEU A 13 -1.87 5.39 -4.52
N GLN A 14 -1.18 5.19 -5.63
CA GLN A 14 -1.82 4.81 -6.87
C GLN A 14 -1.24 3.49 -7.35
N ILE A 15 -2.08 2.60 -7.80
CA ILE A 15 -1.65 1.30 -8.27
C ILE A 15 -2.28 1.05 -9.63
N GLY A 16 -1.47 0.62 -10.58
CA GLY A 16 -2.00 0.33 -11.89
C GLY A 16 -0.99 -0.37 -12.77
N PRO A 17 -1.44 -0.88 -13.90
CA PRO A 17 -0.53 -1.52 -14.84
C PRO A 17 0.21 -0.49 -15.66
N THR A 18 1.39 -0.87 -16.11
CA THR A 18 2.13 -0.05 -17.05
C THR A 18 1.99 -0.65 -18.43
N ASN A 19 2.35 0.14 -19.43
CA ASN A 19 2.28 -0.38 -20.80
C ASN A 19 3.45 -1.30 -21.13
N LEU A 20 4.31 -1.55 -20.17
CA LEU A 20 5.38 -2.52 -20.33
C LEU A 20 5.08 -3.83 -19.60
N GLY A 21 3.85 -4.00 -19.15
CA GLY A 21 3.47 -5.24 -18.49
C GLY A 21 3.89 -5.33 -17.04
N MET A 22 4.16 -4.22 -16.42
CA MET A 22 4.53 -4.18 -15.00
C MET A 22 3.37 -3.61 -14.19
N VAL A 23 3.48 -3.72 -12.89
CA VAL A 23 2.54 -3.10 -11.98
C VAL A 23 3.26 -1.98 -11.26
N ARG A 24 2.71 -0.79 -11.35
CA ARG A 24 3.35 0.37 -10.71
C ARG A 24 2.60 0.73 -9.46
N ILE A 25 3.35 0.87 -8.38
CA ILE A 25 2.85 1.44 -7.13
C ILE A 25 3.53 2.78 -6.99
N TYR A 26 2.73 3.83 -6.98
CA TYR A 26 3.25 5.19 -7.00
C TYR A 26 2.80 5.90 -5.74
N ILE A 27 3.75 6.37 -4.99
CA ILE A 27 3.48 7.13 -3.78
C ILE A 27 3.86 8.56 -4.04
N ALA A 28 2.87 9.45 -3.97
CA ALA A 28 3.08 10.85 -4.29
C ALA A 28 2.56 11.72 -3.17
N GLY A 29 3.36 12.67 -2.74
CA GLY A 29 2.96 13.60 -1.70
C GLY A 29 3.75 14.88 -1.82
N ASP A 30 3.66 15.70 -0.80
CA ASP A 30 4.33 17.00 -0.85
C ASP A 30 5.83 16.85 -0.98
N THR A 31 6.39 15.92 -0.24
CA THR A 31 7.84 15.76 -0.21
C THR A 31 8.27 14.42 -0.70
N ILE A 32 7.38 13.62 -1.25
CA ILE A 32 7.73 12.28 -1.70
C ILE A 32 7.16 12.04 -3.07
N ASP A 33 7.94 11.37 -3.89
CA ASP A 33 7.55 11.08 -5.26
C ASP A 33 8.26 9.80 -5.62
N LEU A 34 7.60 8.67 -5.37
CA LEU A 34 8.27 7.39 -5.43
C LEU A 34 7.48 6.39 -6.27
N PRO A 35 7.81 6.26 -7.54
CA PRO A 35 7.23 5.20 -8.36
C PRO A 35 8.05 3.93 -8.22
N MET A 36 7.36 2.81 -8.09
CA MET A 36 8.00 1.51 -8.02
C MET A 36 7.30 0.56 -8.94
N ASP A 37 8.05 -0.13 -9.76
CA ASP A 37 7.47 -1.07 -10.72
C ASP A 37 7.83 -2.48 -10.30
N PHE A 38 6.85 -3.35 -10.37
CA PHE A 38 7.01 -4.74 -9.98
C PHE A 38 6.51 -5.65 -11.08
N ASP A 39 7.11 -6.84 -11.17
CA ASP A 39 6.54 -7.88 -12.03
C ASP A 39 5.16 -8.25 -11.51
N PRO A 40 4.28 -8.71 -12.40
CA PRO A 40 2.95 -9.13 -11.94
C PRO A 40 3.00 -10.18 -10.84
N ASP A 41 3.93 -11.11 -10.92
CA ASP A 41 4.04 -12.14 -9.88
C ASP A 41 4.44 -11.53 -8.55
N GLU A 42 5.39 -10.61 -8.57
CA GLU A 42 5.79 -9.92 -7.37
C GLU A 42 4.63 -9.11 -6.81
N ALA A 43 3.89 -8.47 -7.68
CA ALA A 43 2.76 -7.67 -7.23
C ALA A 43 1.72 -8.53 -6.55
N GLU A 44 1.53 -9.75 -7.04
CA GLU A 44 0.58 -10.66 -6.41
C GLU A 44 1.07 -11.11 -5.05
N ASP A 45 2.37 -11.34 -4.92
CA ASP A 45 2.93 -11.67 -3.61
C ASP A 45 2.71 -10.52 -2.62
N ILE A 46 2.92 -9.31 -3.07
CA ILE A 46 2.70 -8.15 -2.22
C ILE A 46 1.23 -8.07 -1.82
N ALA A 47 0.34 -8.36 -2.76
CA ALA A 47 -1.08 -8.33 -2.46
C ALA A 47 -1.45 -9.34 -1.39
N GLU A 48 -0.83 -10.51 -1.43
CA GLU A 48 -1.07 -11.52 -0.41
C GLU A 48 -0.61 -11.04 0.96
N GLU A 49 0.54 -10.41 0.99
CA GLU A 49 1.05 -9.90 2.25
C GLU A 49 0.16 -8.79 2.79
N LEU A 50 -0.32 -7.95 1.91
CA LEU A 50 -1.23 -6.90 2.33
C LEU A 50 -2.51 -7.49 2.90
N ARG A 51 -3.00 -8.53 2.25
CA ARG A 51 -4.22 -9.18 2.70
C ARG A 51 -4.03 -9.78 4.08
N ALA A 52 -2.90 -10.45 4.27
CA ALA A 52 -2.60 -11.05 5.56
C ALA A 52 -2.44 -10.01 6.65
N ALA A 53 -1.78 -8.91 6.33
CA ALA A 53 -1.59 -7.84 7.29
C ALA A 53 -2.92 -7.19 7.66
N ALA A 54 -3.80 -7.03 6.68
CA ALA A 54 -5.11 -6.46 6.95
C ALA A 54 -5.90 -7.34 7.89
N ALA A 55 -5.84 -8.65 7.67
CA ALA A 55 -6.55 -9.58 8.53
C ALA A 55 -5.99 -9.54 9.96
N ALA A 56 -4.67 -9.48 10.08
CA ALA A 56 -4.05 -9.40 11.38
C ALA A 56 -4.41 -8.10 12.10
N ALA A 57 -4.43 -7.01 11.34
CA ALA A 57 -4.77 -5.72 11.92
C ALA A 57 -6.21 -5.69 12.42
N ARG A 58 -7.09 -6.36 11.69
CA ARG A 58 -8.48 -6.40 12.11
C ARG A 58 -8.63 -7.14 13.42
N LYS A 59 -7.87 -8.21 13.59
CA LYS A 59 -7.93 -8.96 14.83
C LYS A 59 -7.49 -8.11 16.01
N VAL A 60 -6.41 -7.36 15.83
CA VAL A 60 -5.95 -6.49 16.89
C VAL A 60 -6.99 -5.44 17.21
N GLY A 61 -7.57 -4.85 16.19
CA GLY A 61 -8.59 -3.84 16.40
C GLY A 61 -9.79 -4.39 17.13
N SER A 62 -10.21 -5.60 16.75
CA SER A 62 -11.35 -6.22 17.40
C SER A 62 -11.08 -6.48 18.85
N LYS A 63 -9.90 -6.97 19.15
CA LYS A 63 -9.56 -7.27 20.53
C LYS A 63 -9.45 -6.02 21.36
N GLY A 64 -9.06 -4.95 20.74
CA GLY A 64 -8.89 -3.72 21.46
C GLY A 64 -10.19 -3.11 21.92
N ARG A 65 -11.30 -3.63 21.45
CA ARG A 65 -12.57 -3.07 21.85
C ARG A 65 -13.09 -3.73 23.10
#